data_f5f0257b9b640e116958ccd64c483537
#
_entry.id   f5f0257b9b640e116958ccd64c483537
#
_cell.length_a   1.000
_cell.length_b   1.000
_cell.length_c   1.000
_cell.angle_alpha   90.00
_cell.angle_beta   90.00
_cell.angle_gamma   90.00
#
_symmetry.space_group_name_H-M   'P 1'
#
loop_
_entity.id
_entity.type
_entity.pdbx_description
1 polymer ?
#
loop_
_entity_poly.entity_id
_entity_poly.type
_entity_poly.pdbx_seq_one_letter_code
_entity_poly.pdbx_strand_id
1 'polypeptide(L)'
;MVALFCCLLPAFSITGEHPVLIISSYNPDAGRTSGNISDFMEEFQRLGGTNTIALENMNCKSFSESPLWERRMAELLAKYQGDKSPALIVLIGQEAWAAYLSLEDSICGNTPVVSALSSRNAILLPGDTVDLKTWMPESVDFFTDFPSSPIKAGFVYEYDVEANINMIKQMYPGTKNIAFVSDNSYGGVAMQAYVVKEMQKFPELNLILLDGRVHTIYTICDRLHELPENTAILMGTWRVDMNDGYFMRNATYAMMEAAPTLPTFSLSSVGLGYWAVAGVVPAYRALGKEMARQSYRLLTTPQDSETHMEIIPNETILDGKLVKEKKLNITGLPQPVKMLNVTPSFYEQYKYHIWSVGAVLLVLLGGLFVSLYFYYHTKKLKDELEVSEGALREAKDRAEESSRLKSAFLANMSHEIRTPLNAIVGFSDVLSAGGASEEEQRGYFEIIRTNSDLLLRLINDILDVSRLEADRVILSLESCNVVQICQQVVASVAQARRSTNQFLFECEREVVEMRTDVQRLQQVVINLLSNADKFTKE
;
A
#
# COMPACT_ATOMS: atom_id res chain seq x y z
N MET A 1 -29.05 64.26 15.88
CA MET A 1 -29.88 63.36 15.05
C MET A 1 -28.92 62.77 13.98
N VAL A 2 -28.25 61.67 14.31
CA VAL A 2 -27.32 61.00 13.42
C VAL A 2 -27.96 59.67 13.09
N ALA A 3 -28.38 59.52 11.84
CA ALA A 3 -28.99 58.30 11.33
C ALA A 3 -27.91 57.25 11.04
N LEU A 4 -27.93 56.17 11.83
CA LEU A 4 -27.14 54.97 11.59
C LEU A 4 -27.76 54.20 10.41
N PHE A 5 -27.15 54.25 9.24
CA PHE A 5 -27.48 53.38 8.11
C PHE A 5 -26.82 52.01 8.36
N CYS A 6 -27.57 51.09 8.97
CA CYS A 6 -27.20 49.68 8.97
C CYS A 6 -27.44 49.13 7.57
N CYS A 7 -26.35 49.00 6.79
CA CYS A 7 -26.34 48.13 5.61
C CYS A 7 -26.54 46.70 6.06
N LEU A 8 -27.77 46.21 6.03
CA LEU A 8 -28.12 44.81 6.02
C LEU A 8 -27.63 44.22 4.67
N LEU A 9 -26.41 43.71 4.65
CA LEU A 9 -26.05 42.73 3.64
C LEU A 9 -26.99 41.54 3.84
N PRO A 10 -27.71 41.07 2.81
CA PRO A 10 -28.43 39.83 2.93
C PRO A 10 -27.39 38.75 3.19
N ALA A 11 -27.38 38.17 4.36
CA ALA A 11 -26.79 36.88 4.59
C ALA A 11 -27.55 35.92 3.67
N PHE A 12 -26.95 35.58 2.52
CA PHE A 12 -27.41 34.44 1.75
C PHE A 12 -27.24 33.23 2.67
N SER A 13 -28.30 32.88 3.35
CA SER A 13 -28.47 31.58 3.96
C SER A 13 -28.47 30.59 2.80
N ILE A 14 -27.35 29.94 2.58
CA ILE A 14 -27.27 28.73 1.73
C ILE A 14 -28.06 27.69 2.54
N THR A 15 -29.37 27.64 2.32
CA THR A 15 -30.23 26.59 2.85
C THR A 15 -29.82 25.30 2.16
N GLY A 16 -29.31 24.35 2.93
CA GLY A 16 -28.72 23.10 2.42
C GLY A 16 -29.74 22.10 1.87
N GLU A 17 -30.60 22.53 0.97
CA GLU A 17 -31.57 21.63 0.32
C GLU A 17 -30.93 20.65 -0.68
N HIS A 18 -29.82 21.02 -1.29
CA HIS A 18 -29.13 20.18 -2.29
C HIS A 18 -27.84 19.60 -1.71
N PRO A 19 -27.63 18.27 -1.78
CA PRO A 19 -26.45 17.63 -1.20
C PRO A 19 -25.18 17.92 -1.99
N VAL A 20 -24.02 17.81 -1.34
CA VAL A 20 -22.73 17.55 -1.99
C VAL A 20 -22.63 16.03 -2.20
N LEU A 21 -22.61 15.60 -3.44
CA LEU A 21 -22.55 14.19 -3.80
C LEU A 21 -21.11 13.77 -4.04
N ILE A 22 -20.57 12.92 -3.17
CA ILE A 22 -19.26 12.32 -3.35
C ILE A 22 -19.44 10.95 -3.99
N ILE A 23 -18.84 10.73 -5.15
CA ILE A 23 -18.84 9.45 -5.86
C ILE A 23 -17.41 8.91 -5.87
N SER A 24 -17.22 7.77 -5.23
CA SER A 24 -15.93 7.11 -5.14
C SER A 24 -15.84 5.93 -6.10
N SER A 25 -14.70 5.76 -6.77
CA SER A 25 -14.39 4.57 -7.57
C SER A 25 -14.32 3.31 -6.72
N TYR A 26 -13.74 3.42 -5.53
CA TYR A 26 -13.43 2.30 -4.65
C TYR A 26 -14.21 2.36 -3.36
N ASN A 27 -14.27 1.21 -2.69
CA ASN A 27 -14.87 1.14 -1.36
C ASN A 27 -14.28 2.24 -0.45
N PRO A 28 -15.12 3.07 0.20
CA PRO A 28 -14.69 4.08 1.15
C PRO A 28 -13.81 3.56 2.29
N ASP A 29 -13.88 2.28 2.61
CA ASP A 29 -13.02 1.63 3.63
C ASP A 29 -11.55 1.48 3.18
N ALA A 30 -11.24 1.68 1.91
CA ALA A 30 -9.86 1.70 1.43
C ALA A 30 -9.11 2.91 2.01
N GLY A 31 -8.05 2.69 2.76
CA GLY A 31 -7.41 3.66 3.65
C GLY A 31 -7.08 5.04 3.06
N ARG A 32 -6.68 5.13 1.78
CA ARG A 32 -6.46 6.42 1.11
C ARG A 32 -7.77 7.14 0.76
N THR A 33 -8.77 6.40 0.31
CA THR A 33 -10.08 6.95 -0.04
C THR A 33 -10.78 7.44 1.21
N SER A 34 -10.82 6.64 2.26
CA SER A 34 -11.34 6.98 3.57
C SER A 34 -10.71 8.26 4.15
N GLY A 35 -9.37 8.34 4.11
CA GLY A 35 -8.65 9.51 4.60
C GLY A 35 -9.01 10.79 3.84
N ASN A 36 -9.07 10.74 2.51
CA ASN A 36 -9.45 11.90 1.71
C ASN A 36 -10.91 12.33 1.95
N ILE A 37 -11.83 11.36 2.08
CA ILE A 37 -13.25 11.66 2.39
C ILE A 37 -13.38 12.29 3.78
N SER A 38 -12.70 11.73 4.78
CA SER A 38 -12.71 12.26 6.14
C SER A 38 -12.14 13.67 6.21
N ASP A 39 -10.97 13.89 5.59
CA ASP A 39 -10.34 15.20 5.49
C ASP A 39 -11.23 16.23 4.75
N PHE A 40 -11.94 15.77 3.71
CA PHE A 40 -12.89 16.59 2.98
C PHE A 40 -14.06 17.04 3.88
N MET A 41 -14.67 16.09 4.58
CA MET A 41 -15.81 16.35 5.45
C MET A 41 -15.45 17.32 6.58
N GLU A 42 -14.31 17.07 7.24
CA GLU A 42 -13.82 17.92 8.32
C GLU A 42 -13.55 19.35 7.84
N GLU A 43 -12.83 19.50 6.74
CA GLU A 43 -12.47 20.83 6.22
C GLU A 43 -13.68 21.57 5.64
N PHE A 44 -14.59 20.86 4.95
CA PHE A 44 -15.81 21.45 4.40
C PHE A 44 -16.69 22.03 5.51
N GLN A 45 -16.86 21.29 6.61
CA GLN A 45 -17.58 21.77 7.78
C GLN A 45 -16.85 22.94 8.45
N ARG A 46 -15.52 22.89 8.56
CA ARG A 46 -14.69 23.97 9.13
C ARG A 46 -14.83 25.29 8.34
N LEU A 47 -15.00 25.19 7.02
CA LEU A 47 -15.22 26.36 6.14
C LEU A 47 -16.64 26.94 6.24
N GLY A 48 -17.57 26.26 6.94
CA GLY A 48 -18.97 26.68 7.08
C GLY A 48 -19.89 26.05 6.04
N GLY A 49 -19.50 24.97 5.39
CA GLY A 49 -20.37 24.18 4.51
C GLY A 49 -21.53 23.56 5.29
N THR A 50 -22.76 23.84 4.86
CA THR A 50 -24.00 23.36 5.51
C THR A 50 -24.72 22.29 4.71
N ASN A 51 -24.26 22.01 3.48
CA ASN A 51 -24.87 21.00 2.63
C ASN A 51 -24.71 19.61 3.24
N THR A 52 -25.74 18.79 3.13
CA THR A 52 -25.66 17.36 3.43
C THR A 52 -24.66 16.69 2.49
N ILE A 53 -23.80 15.83 2.99
CA ILE A 53 -22.86 15.06 2.16
C ILE A 53 -23.47 13.69 1.91
N ALA A 54 -23.73 13.38 0.65
CA ALA A 54 -24.14 12.06 0.20
C ALA A 54 -22.91 11.32 -0.36
N LEU A 55 -22.68 10.10 0.08
CA LEU A 55 -21.56 9.28 -0.36
C LEU A 55 -22.07 8.07 -1.13
N GLU A 56 -21.67 7.96 -2.38
CA GLU A 56 -21.95 6.84 -3.27
C GLU A 56 -20.64 6.15 -3.70
N ASN A 57 -20.73 4.86 -3.98
CA ASN A 57 -19.59 4.06 -4.38
C ASN A 57 -19.89 3.25 -5.62
N MET A 58 -19.04 3.33 -6.62
CA MET A 58 -19.13 2.53 -7.83
C MET A 58 -18.63 1.11 -7.64
N ASN A 59 -17.86 0.85 -6.59
CA ASN A 59 -17.28 -0.45 -6.27
C ASN A 59 -16.54 -1.08 -7.47
N CYS A 60 -15.73 -0.29 -8.14
CA CYS A 60 -14.91 -0.75 -9.26
C CYS A 60 -13.81 -1.67 -8.75
N LYS A 61 -13.59 -2.80 -9.42
CA LYS A 61 -12.58 -3.79 -9.03
C LYS A 61 -11.47 -3.89 -10.06
N SER A 62 -11.84 -4.24 -11.28
CA SER A 62 -10.92 -4.46 -12.39
C SER A 62 -11.42 -3.80 -13.65
N PHE A 63 -10.55 -3.66 -14.64
CA PHE A 63 -10.92 -3.10 -15.94
C PHE A 63 -11.89 -4.00 -16.70
N SER A 64 -11.97 -5.28 -16.37
CA SER A 64 -12.94 -6.21 -16.93
C SER A 64 -14.40 -5.77 -16.71
N GLU A 65 -14.66 -4.95 -15.69
CA GLU A 65 -15.99 -4.38 -15.41
C GLU A 65 -16.27 -3.05 -16.15
N SER A 66 -15.31 -2.50 -16.87
CA SER A 66 -15.41 -1.15 -17.47
C SER A 66 -16.66 -0.94 -18.36
N PRO A 67 -17.18 -1.92 -19.12
CA PRO A 67 -18.42 -1.74 -19.87
C PRO A 67 -19.66 -1.45 -18.99
N LEU A 68 -19.57 -1.77 -17.70
CA LEU A 68 -20.69 -1.56 -16.77
C LEU A 68 -20.60 -0.20 -16.05
N TRP A 69 -19.48 0.50 -16.10
CA TRP A 69 -19.24 1.69 -15.28
C TRP A 69 -20.09 2.88 -15.68
N GLU A 70 -20.24 3.11 -16.98
CA GLU A 70 -21.11 4.17 -17.49
C GLU A 70 -22.55 3.98 -16.99
N ARG A 71 -23.10 2.78 -17.14
CA ARG A 71 -24.43 2.45 -16.64
C ARG A 71 -24.54 2.59 -15.12
N ARG A 72 -23.55 2.10 -14.35
CA ARG A 72 -23.51 2.27 -12.90
C ARG A 72 -23.51 3.74 -12.49
N MET A 73 -22.74 4.57 -13.19
CA MET A 73 -22.71 6.01 -12.94
C MET A 73 -24.07 6.64 -13.25
N ALA A 74 -24.67 6.31 -14.39
CA ALA A 74 -26.00 6.79 -14.76
C ALA A 74 -27.08 6.40 -13.72
N GLU A 75 -27.07 5.14 -13.26
CA GLU A 75 -27.97 4.64 -12.23
C GLU A 75 -27.77 5.37 -10.88
N LEU A 76 -26.52 5.66 -10.50
CA LEU A 76 -26.21 6.44 -9.29
C LEU A 76 -26.77 7.85 -9.40
N LEU A 77 -26.50 8.54 -10.50
CA LEU A 77 -26.94 9.91 -10.71
C LEU A 77 -28.47 10.04 -10.86
N ALA A 78 -29.12 9.00 -11.40
CA ALA A 78 -30.57 8.96 -11.49
C ALA A 78 -31.29 9.05 -10.13
N LYS A 79 -30.65 8.65 -9.03
CA LYS A 79 -31.17 8.79 -7.67
C LYS A 79 -31.24 10.25 -7.21
N TYR A 80 -30.46 11.11 -7.86
CA TYR A 80 -30.23 12.51 -7.48
C TYR A 80 -30.78 13.47 -8.55
N GLN A 81 -32.01 13.26 -8.98
CA GLN A 81 -32.70 14.12 -9.95
C GLN A 81 -33.81 14.94 -9.28
N GLY A 82 -34.24 16.01 -9.95
CA GLY A 82 -35.28 16.90 -9.46
C GLY A 82 -34.90 17.60 -8.17
N ASP A 83 -35.76 17.52 -7.16
CA ASP A 83 -35.54 18.16 -5.84
C ASP A 83 -34.33 17.61 -5.08
N LYS A 84 -33.79 16.45 -5.49
CA LYS A 84 -32.61 15.82 -4.91
C LYS A 84 -31.33 16.12 -5.69
N SER A 85 -31.38 16.98 -6.72
CA SER A 85 -30.20 17.28 -7.52
C SER A 85 -29.06 17.81 -6.62
N PRO A 86 -27.81 17.35 -6.83
CA PRO A 86 -26.71 17.79 -6.01
C PRO A 86 -26.32 19.24 -6.33
N ALA A 87 -25.94 20.00 -5.30
CA ALA A 87 -25.35 21.31 -5.45
C ALA A 87 -23.95 21.24 -6.07
N LEU A 88 -23.24 20.12 -5.84
CA LEU A 88 -21.89 19.86 -6.33
C LEU A 88 -21.64 18.36 -6.33
N ILE A 89 -20.88 17.88 -7.33
CA ILE A 89 -20.42 16.51 -7.39
C ILE A 89 -18.91 16.47 -7.16
N VAL A 90 -18.46 15.53 -6.33
CA VAL A 90 -17.03 15.25 -6.07
C VAL A 90 -16.71 13.85 -6.55
N LEU A 91 -15.84 13.73 -7.55
CA LEU A 91 -15.39 12.45 -8.09
C LEU A 91 -14.05 12.07 -7.47
N ILE A 92 -13.99 10.88 -6.87
CA ILE A 92 -12.78 10.36 -6.25
C ILE A 92 -12.35 9.05 -6.94
N GLY A 93 -11.26 9.14 -7.69
CA GLY A 93 -10.66 8.02 -8.42
C GLY A 93 -10.93 8.06 -9.92
N GLN A 94 -10.11 7.31 -10.65
CA GLN A 94 -10.03 7.36 -12.11
C GLN A 94 -11.25 6.74 -12.78
N GLU A 95 -11.81 5.68 -12.22
CA GLU A 95 -12.95 4.96 -12.78
C GLU A 95 -14.23 5.78 -12.70
N ALA A 96 -14.47 6.45 -11.56
CA ALA A 96 -15.60 7.36 -11.39
C ALA A 96 -15.50 8.56 -12.33
N TRP A 97 -14.28 9.07 -12.49
CA TRP A 97 -13.96 10.15 -13.41
C TRP A 97 -14.20 9.75 -14.87
N ALA A 98 -13.69 8.58 -15.31
CA ALA A 98 -13.88 8.06 -16.64
C ALA A 98 -15.35 7.76 -16.97
N ALA A 99 -16.06 7.11 -16.05
CA ALA A 99 -17.47 6.82 -16.19
C ALA A 99 -18.32 8.10 -16.30
N TYR A 100 -17.99 9.13 -15.53
CA TYR A 100 -18.68 10.41 -15.59
C TYR A 100 -18.48 11.13 -16.93
N LEU A 101 -17.26 11.11 -17.46
CA LEU A 101 -16.94 11.71 -18.77
C LEU A 101 -17.54 10.97 -19.96
N SER A 102 -17.90 9.69 -19.78
CA SER A 102 -18.54 8.88 -20.83
C SER A 102 -20.05 9.10 -20.91
N LEU A 103 -20.65 9.79 -19.92
CA LEU A 103 -22.08 10.08 -19.93
C LEU A 103 -22.42 11.17 -20.96
N GLU A 104 -23.61 11.08 -21.55
CA GLU A 104 -24.18 12.17 -22.32
C GLU A 104 -24.44 13.40 -21.44
N ASP A 105 -24.20 14.59 -21.97
CA ASP A 105 -24.30 15.89 -21.26
C ASP A 105 -25.63 16.15 -20.53
N SER A 106 -26.67 15.41 -20.87
CA SER A 106 -28.03 15.63 -20.37
C SER A 106 -28.28 15.14 -18.92
N ILE A 107 -27.43 14.26 -18.38
CA ILE A 107 -27.74 13.56 -17.11
C ILE A 107 -27.47 14.44 -15.89
N CYS A 108 -26.45 15.28 -15.91
CA CYS A 108 -26.00 16.06 -14.76
C CYS A 108 -26.26 17.57 -14.85
N GLY A 109 -26.74 18.05 -16.00
CA GLY A 109 -26.99 19.48 -16.21
C GLY A 109 -25.75 20.33 -15.97
N ASN A 110 -25.94 21.51 -15.34
CA ASN A 110 -24.85 22.45 -15.02
C ASN A 110 -24.26 22.27 -13.62
N THR A 111 -24.45 21.13 -12.98
CA THR A 111 -23.89 20.87 -11.64
C THR A 111 -22.37 20.92 -11.69
N PRO A 112 -21.69 21.77 -10.91
CA PRO A 112 -20.24 21.83 -10.91
C PRO A 112 -19.64 20.53 -10.37
N VAL A 113 -18.50 20.13 -10.95
CA VAL A 113 -17.81 18.90 -10.59
C VAL A 113 -16.40 19.21 -10.16
N VAL A 114 -16.00 18.61 -9.03
CA VAL A 114 -14.62 18.58 -8.52
C VAL A 114 -14.09 17.16 -8.64
N SER A 115 -12.87 16.97 -9.12
CA SER A 115 -12.28 15.65 -9.28
C SER A 115 -10.91 15.54 -8.61
N ALA A 116 -10.60 14.37 -8.06
CA ALA A 116 -9.27 14.06 -7.57
C ALA A 116 -8.93 12.58 -7.70
N LEU A 117 -7.64 12.26 -7.55
CA LEU A 117 -7.07 10.93 -7.71
C LEU A 117 -7.26 10.38 -9.12
N SER A 118 -7.32 11.26 -10.12
CA SER A 118 -7.34 10.94 -11.55
C SER A 118 -6.03 11.33 -12.23
N SER A 119 -5.75 10.75 -13.39
CA SER A 119 -4.60 11.08 -14.22
C SER A 119 -4.99 12.10 -15.28
N ARG A 120 -4.06 13.01 -15.64
CA ARG A 120 -4.19 13.89 -16.79
C ARG A 120 -4.39 13.10 -18.08
N ASN A 121 -3.58 12.05 -18.25
CA ASN A 121 -3.67 11.14 -19.40
C ASN A 121 -4.59 9.98 -19.05
N ALA A 122 -5.60 9.81 -19.86
CA ALA A 122 -6.71 8.89 -19.65
C ALA A 122 -6.99 8.04 -20.89
N ILE A 123 -7.96 7.17 -20.80
CA ILE A 123 -8.56 6.46 -21.92
C ILE A 123 -10.08 6.62 -21.86
N LEU A 124 -10.73 6.64 -22.99
CA LEU A 124 -12.18 6.54 -23.06
C LEU A 124 -12.62 5.12 -22.70
N LEU A 125 -13.81 4.97 -22.13
CA LEU A 125 -14.35 3.65 -21.83
C LEU A 125 -14.62 2.87 -23.14
N PRO A 126 -14.36 1.56 -23.16
CA PRO A 126 -14.61 0.74 -24.34
C PRO A 126 -16.10 0.56 -24.58
N GLY A 127 -16.52 0.48 -25.85
CA GLY A 127 -17.87 0.06 -26.20
C GLY A 127 -18.11 -1.44 -25.92
N ASP A 128 -19.38 -1.83 -25.85
CA ASP A 128 -19.83 -3.18 -25.45
C ASP A 128 -19.29 -4.35 -26.30
N THR A 129 -18.76 -4.08 -27.47
CA THR A 129 -18.33 -5.11 -28.45
C THR A 129 -16.82 -5.35 -28.46
N VAL A 130 -16.07 -4.67 -27.60
CA VAL A 130 -14.60 -4.70 -27.58
C VAL A 130 -14.08 -5.85 -26.74
N ASP A 131 -13.13 -6.63 -27.29
CA ASP A 131 -12.37 -7.60 -26.48
C ASP A 131 -11.31 -6.85 -25.64
N LEU A 132 -11.59 -6.70 -24.35
CA LEU A 132 -10.75 -5.94 -23.42
C LEU A 132 -9.32 -6.48 -23.29
N LYS A 133 -9.09 -7.77 -23.57
CA LYS A 133 -7.77 -8.39 -23.45
C LYS A 133 -6.82 -7.96 -24.56
N THR A 134 -7.36 -7.73 -25.74
CA THR A 134 -6.59 -7.35 -26.93
C THR A 134 -6.73 -5.88 -27.29
N TRP A 135 -7.62 -5.19 -26.62
CA TRP A 135 -7.90 -3.79 -26.89
C TRP A 135 -6.72 -2.88 -26.54
N MET A 136 -6.31 -2.07 -27.51
CA MET A 136 -5.26 -1.06 -27.34
C MET A 136 -5.90 0.34 -27.45
N PRO A 137 -6.28 0.94 -26.31
CA PRO A 137 -6.88 2.27 -26.32
C PRO A 137 -5.88 3.35 -26.72
N GLU A 138 -6.39 4.42 -27.30
CA GLU A 138 -5.62 5.65 -27.46
C GLU A 138 -5.59 6.44 -26.15
N SER A 139 -4.43 7.00 -25.82
CA SER A 139 -4.29 7.90 -24.70
C SER A 139 -4.79 9.28 -25.06
N VAL A 140 -5.75 9.80 -24.30
CA VAL A 140 -6.31 11.15 -24.41
C VAL A 140 -5.78 12.05 -23.30
N ASP A 141 -5.60 13.34 -23.61
CA ASP A 141 -5.20 14.36 -22.63
C ASP A 141 -6.45 15.13 -22.19
N PHE A 142 -6.71 15.14 -20.89
CA PHE A 142 -7.90 15.77 -20.33
C PHE A 142 -8.03 17.26 -20.71
N PHE A 143 -6.93 17.99 -20.72
CA PHE A 143 -6.96 19.45 -20.97
C PHE A 143 -7.13 19.81 -22.44
N THR A 144 -6.56 19.02 -23.35
CA THR A 144 -6.60 19.29 -24.77
C THR A 144 -7.81 18.67 -25.46
N ASP A 145 -8.19 17.45 -25.05
CA ASP A 145 -9.20 16.67 -25.75
C ASP A 145 -10.62 16.88 -25.18
N PHE A 146 -10.71 17.44 -23.94
CA PHE A 146 -11.99 17.75 -23.30
C PHE A 146 -12.10 19.23 -22.84
N PRO A 147 -11.96 20.21 -23.73
CA PRO A 147 -11.98 21.63 -23.35
C PRO A 147 -13.32 22.09 -22.76
N SER A 148 -14.41 21.41 -23.11
CA SER A 148 -15.77 21.70 -22.61
C SER A 148 -16.17 20.80 -21.43
N SER A 149 -15.24 20.18 -20.76
CA SER A 149 -15.51 19.27 -19.62
C SER A 149 -16.38 19.96 -18.55
N PRO A 150 -17.37 19.24 -18.00
CA PRO A 150 -18.14 19.71 -16.85
C PRO A 150 -17.31 19.77 -15.54
N ILE A 151 -16.13 19.16 -15.52
CA ILE A 151 -15.23 19.18 -14.37
C ILE A 151 -14.57 20.55 -14.29
N LYS A 152 -14.93 21.33 -13.25
CA LYS A 152 -14.52 22.72 -13.11
C LYS A 152 -13.31 22.90 -12.21
N ALA A 153 -13.07 21.97 -11.26
CA ALA A 153 -11.95 22.06 -10.35
C ALA A 153 -11.45 20.66 -9.97
N GLY A 154 -10.28 20.62 -9.36
CA GLY A 154 -9.73 19.37 -8.85
C GLY A 154 -8.23 19.24 -9.06
N PHE A 155 -7.76 17.98 -8.96
CA PHE A 155 -6.36 17.64 -8.98
C PHE A 155 -6.12 16.43 -9.86
N VAL A 156 -5.15 16.54 -10.76
CA VAL A 156 -4.74 15.43 -11.62
C VAL A 156 -3.27 15.10 -11.43
N TYR A 157 -2.95 13.83 -11.55
CA TYR A 157 -1.57 13.35 -11.64
C TYR A 157 -1.12 13.38 -13.09
N GLU A 158 0.12 13.73 -13.31
CA GLU A 158 0.79 13.63 -14.60
C GLU A 158 1.95 12.64 -14.47
N TYR A 159 1.94 11.61 -15.31
CA TYR A 159 3.04 10.64 -15.34
C TYR A 159 4.06 11.08 -16.38
N ASP A 160 5.26 11.40 -15.93
CA ASP A 160 6.33 11.84 -16.82
C ASP A 160 7.12 10.64 -17.38
N VAL A 161 6.59 10.06 -18.44
CA VAL A 161 7.22 8.92 -19.12
C VAL A 161 8.54 9.33 -19.75
N GLU A 162 8.59 10.50 -20.40
CA GLU A 162 9.77 11.00 -21.09
C GLU A 162 10.94 11.22 -20.12
N ALA A 163 10.70 11.85 -18.97
CA ALA A 163 11.73 12.04 -17.95
C ALA A 163 12.22 10.70 -17.37
N ASN A 164 11.31 9.73 -17.16
CA ASN A 164 11.70 8.40 -16.70
C ASN A 164 12.56 7.66 -17.73
N ILE A 165 12.20 7.69 -19.01
CA ILE A 165 13.00 7.06 -20.08
C ILE A 165 14.37 7.72 -20.21
N ASN A 166 14.43 9.05 -20.18
CA ASN A 166 15.70 9.79 -20.21
C ASN A 166 16.58 9.47 -19.01
N MET A 167 15.99 9.35 -17.81
CA MET A 167 16.68 8.92 -16.60
C MET A 167 17.22 7.49 -16.74
N ILE A 168 16.43 6.56 -17.27
CA ILE A 168 16.86 5.18 -17.55
C ILE A 168 18.07 5.17 -18.51
N LYS A 169 17.98 5.88 -19.64
CA LYS A 169 19.06 5.96 -20.64
C LYS A 169 20.36 6.54 -20.03
N GLN A 170 20.22 7.52 -19.14
CA GLN A 170 21.37 8.12 -18.46
C GLN A 170 22.01 7.18 -17.43
N MET A 171 21.19 6.48 -16.63
CA MET A 171 21.68 5.59 -15.57
C MET A 171 22.16 4.24 -16.13
N TYR A 172 21.56 3.79 -17.23
CA TYR A 172 21.87 2.53 -17.91
C TYR A 172 22.00 2.73 -19.43
N PRO A 173 23.11 3.28 -19.91
CA PRO A 173 23.30 3.63 -21.33
C PRO A 173 23.20 2.45 -22.30
N GLY A 174 23.34 1.22 -21.80
CA GLY A 174 23.20 0.01 -22.60
C GLY A 174 21.78 -0.51 -22.79
N THR A 175 20.77 0.19 -22.25
CA THR A 175 19.36 -0.20 -22.36
C THR A 175 18.89 -0.16 -23.81
N LYS A 176 18.30 -1.25 -24.27
CA LYS A 176 17.67 -1.38 -25.61
C LYS A 176 16.18 -1.65 -25.52
N ASN A 177 15.72 -2.19 -24.40
CA ASN A 177 14.34 -2.56 -24.20
C ASN A 177 13.80 -1.90 -22.92
N ILE A 178 12.56 -1.44 -22.98
CA ILE A 178 11.77 -1.02 -21.83
C ILE A 178 10.65 -2.03 -21.63
N ALA A 179 10.69 -2.75 -20.52
CA ALA A 179 9.60 -3.63 -20.13
C ALA A 179 8.64 -2.87 -19.22
N PHE A 180 7.48 -2.51 -19.73
CA PHE A 180 6.48 -1.79 -18.96
C PHE A 180 5.50 -2.77 -18.32
N VAL A 181 5.34 -2.69 -16.99
CA VAL A 181 4.45 -3.53 -16.22
C VAL A 181 3.20 -2.74 -15.83
N SER A 182 2.04 -3.22 -16.25
CA SER A 182 0.74 -2.67 -15.89
C SER A 182 -0.25 -3.75 -15.48
N ASP A 183 -1.19 -3.39 -14.63
CA ASP A 183 -2.22 -4.31 -14.12
C ASP A 183 -3.55 -4.18 -14.88
N ASN A 184 -4.53 -5.03 -14.53
CA ASN A 184 -5.89 -5.03 -15.04
C ASN A 184 -6.80 -4.02 -14.30
N SER A 185 -6.27 -2.85 -13.96
CA SER A 185 -7.05 -1.70 -13.47
C SER A 185 -7.19 -0.64 -14.56
N TYR A 186 -8.16 0.26 -14.43
CA TYR A 186 -8.28 1.39 -15.34
C TYR A 186 -6.97 2.19 -15.41
N GLY A 187 -6.39 2.48 -14.23
CA GLY A 187 -5.12 3.20 -14.14
C GLY A 187 -3.96 2.48 -14.82
N GLY A 188 -3.90 1.14 -14.71
CA GLY A 188 -2.91 0.32 -15.39
C GLY A 188 -3.03 0.41 -16.92
N VAL A 189 -4.25 0.26 -17.43
CA VAL A 189 -4.52 0.33 -18.88
C VAL A 189 -4.31 1.74 -19.43
N ALA A 190 -4.72 2.78 -18.72
CA ALA A 190 -4.51 4.17 -19.11
C ALA A 190 -3.01 4.54 -19.13
N MET A 191 -2.24 4.12 -18.12
CA MET A 191 -0.78 4.29 -18.11
C MET A 191 -0.12 3.56 -19.27
N GLN A 192 -0.57 2.32 -19.58
CA GLN A 192 -0.04 1.56 -20.70
C GLN A 192 -0.27 2.29 -22.03
N ALA A 193 -1.49 2.78 -22.26
CA ALA A 193 -1.81 3.55 -23.47
C ALA A 193 -0.92 4.80 -23.59
N TYR A 194 -0.71 5.50 -22.48
CA TYR A 194 0.15 6.68 -22.45
C TYR A 194 1.62 6.34 -22.69
N VAL A 195 2.14 5.27 -22.06
CA VAL A 195 3.50 4.80 -22.33
C VAL A 195 3.70 4.42 -23.78
N VAL A 196 2.76 3.71 -24.40
CA VAL A 196 2.81 3.38 -25.83
C VAL A 196 2.90 4.63 -26.71
N LYS A 197 2.12 5.67 -26.39
CA LYS A 197 2.14 6.97 -27.09
C LYS A 197 3.50 7.67 -26.93
N GLU A 198 4.00 7.78 -25.69
CA GLU A 198 5.24 8.47 -25.38
C GLU A 198 6.49 7.74 -25.92
N MET A 199 6.47 6.42 -25.96
CA MET A 199 7.57 5.61 -26.51
C MET A 199 7.80 5.82 -28.01
N GLN A 200 6.84 6.39 -28.75
CA GLN A 200 7.05 6.81 -30.14
C GLN A 200 8.15 7.86 -30.30
N LYS A 201 8.45 8.61 -29.23
CA LYS A 201 9.54 9.59 -29.19
C LYS A 201 10.93 8.91 -29.09
N PHE A 202 10.98 7.61 -28.79
CA PHE A 202 12.21 6.84 -28.56
C PHE A 202 12.28 5.63 -29.50
N PRO A 203 12.36 5.85 -30.82
CA PRO A 203 12.33 4.76 -31.81
C PRO A 203 13.54 3.80 -31.72
N GLU A 204 14.60 4.17 -31.00
CA GLU A 204 15.76 3.35 -30.74
C GLU A 204 15.55 2.31 -29.62
N LEU A 205 14.46 2.41 -28.85
CA LEU A 205 14.10 1.52 -27.75
C LEU A 205 12.91 0.65 -28.12
N ASN A 206 13.00 -0.63 -27.80
CA ASN A 206 11.87 -1.54 -27.95
C ASN A 206 11.01 -1.53 -26.69
N LEU A 207 9.70 -1.39 -26.86
CA LEU A 207 8.74 -1.50 -25.77
C LEU A 207 8.23 -2.95 -25.65
N ILE A 208 8.35 -3.53 -24.47
CA ILE A 208 7.79 -4.84 -24.13
C ILE A 208 6.68 -4.60 -23.11
N LEU A 209 5.44 -4.93 -23.47
CA LEU A 209 4.29 -4.77 -22.59
C LEU A 209 4.09 -6.03 -21.76
N LEU A 210 4.07 -5.87 -20.45
CA LEU A 210 3.74 -6.89 -19.47
C LEU A 210 2.39 -6.52 -18.84
N ASP A 211 1.34 -6.96 -19.50
CA ASP A 211 -0.04 -6.50 -19.31
C ASP A 211 -0.82 -7.45 -18.40
N GLY A 212 -1.30 -6.95 -17.27
CA GLY A 212 -2.11 -7.70 -16.32
C GLY A 212 -3.49 -8.11 -16.82
N ARG A 213 -3.94 -7.61 -17.99
CA ARG A 213 -5.18 -8.09 -18.63
C ARG A 213 -5.03 -9.48 -19.25
N VAL A 214 -3.80 -9.89 -19.55
CA VAL A 214 -3.48 -11.17 -20.20
C VAL A 214 -2.54 -12.05 -19.36
N HIS A 215 -1.98 -11.52 -18.27
CA HIS A 215 -1.08 -12.23 -17.38
C HIS A 215 -1.61 -12.35 -15.97
N THR A 216 -1.34 -13.49 -15.33
CA THR A 216 -1.44 -13.68 -13.88
C THR A 216 -0.12 -13.27 -13.23
N ILE A 217 -0.10 -13.19 -11.89
CA ILE A 217 1.14 -12.97 -11.13
C ILE A 217 2.19 -14.04 -11.43
N TYR A 218 1.80 -15.27 -11.72
CA TYR A 218 2.71 -16.37 -12.02
C TYR A 218 3.29 -16.22 -13.42
N THR A 219 2.43 -16.07 -14.42
CA THR A 219 2.88 -15.98 -15.82
C THR A 219 3.67 -14.69 -16.09
N ILE A 220 3.42 -13.60 -15.32
CA ILE A 220 4.23 -12.40 -15.48
C ILE A 220 5.64 -12.58 -14.88
N CYS A 221 5.79 -13.35 -13.81
CA CYS A 221 7.10 -13.71 -13.26
C CYS A 221 7.91 -14.53 -14.27
N ASP A 222 7.28 -15.49 -14.96
CA ASP A 222 7.93 -16.25 -16.03
C ASP A 222 8.40 -15.33 -17.16
N ARG A 223 7.54 -14.41 -17.60
CA ARG A 223 7.88 -13.41 -18.63
C ARG A 223 9.00 -12.46 -18.20
N LEU A 224 9.03 -12.03 -16.93
CA LEU A 224 10.10 -11.20 -16.40
C LEU A 224 11.44 -11.94 -16.40
N HIS A 225 11.43 -13.25 -16.09
CA HIS A 225 12.63 -14.09 -16.12
C HIS A 225 13.20 -14.27 -17.54
N GLU A 226 12.35 -14.24 -18.56
CA GLU A 226 12.73 -14.37 -19.97
C GLU A 226 13.22 -13.07 -20.61
N LEU A 227 13.17 -11.93 -19.91
CA LEU A 227 13.57 -10.65 -20.49
C LEU A 227 15.07 -10.61 -20.84
N PRO A 228 15.44 -9.97 -21.95
CA PRO A 228 16.85 -9.78 -22.33
C PRO A 228 17.62 -8.95 -21.28
N GLU A 229 18.92 -9.24 -21.10
CA GLU A 229 19.77 -8.54 -20.13
C GLU A 229 19.85 -7.01 -20.31
N ASN A 230 19.66 -6.52 -21.55
CA ASN A 230 19.67 -5.08 -21.85
C ASN A 230 18.28 -4.41 -21.70
N THR A 231 17.46 -4.95 -20.83
CA THR A 231 16.12 -4.44 -20.52
C THR A 231 16.12 -3.65 -19.22
N ALA A 232 15.45 -2.51 -19.19
CA ALA A 232 15.05 -1.84 -17.96
C ALA A 232 13.54 -2.05 -17.74
N ILE A 233 13.18 -2.37 -16.51
CA ILE A 233 11.77 -2.51 -16.12
C ILE A 233 11.25 -1.15 -15.69
N LEU A 234 10.16 -0.70 -16.30
CA LEU A 234 9.39 0.47 -15.86
C LEU A 234 8.09 -0.01 -15.21
N MET A 235 8.01 0.11 -13.90
CA MET A 235 6.88 -0.33 -13.12
C MET A 235 5.78 0.72 -13.10
N GLY A 236 4.64 0.42 -13.67
CA GLY A 236 3.41 1.19 -13.55
C GLY A 236 2.69 0.83 -12.25
N THR A 237 1.84 -0.17 -12.29
CA THR A 237 1.09 -0.66 -11.13
C THR A 237 0.85 -2.17 -11.26
N TRP A 238 0.66 -2.84 -10.11
CA TRP A 238 0.25 -4.25 -10.08
C TRP A 238 -0.62 -4.52 -8.85
N ARG A 239 -1.92 -4.49 -9.04
CA ARG A 239 -2.92 -4.74 -8.00
C ARG A 239 -3.93 -5.80 -8.39
N VAL A 240 -4.26 -5.87 -9.68
CA VAL A 240 -5.30 -6.76 -10.22
C VAL A 240 -4.75 -7.42 -11.46
N ASP A 241 -4.89 -8.74 -11.57
CA ASP A 241 -4.47 -9.51 -12.74
C ASP A 241 -5.66 -9.93 -13.64
N MET A 242 -5.37 -10.73 -14.65
CA MET A 242 -6.35 -11.21 -15.63
C MET A 242 -7.51 -12.04 -15.03
N ASN A 243 -7.36 -12.53 -13.83
CA ASN A 243 -8.36 -13.31 -13.13
C ASN A 243 -9.13 -12.47 -12.08
N ASP A 244 -9.00 -11.14 -12.15
CA ASP A 244 -9.55 -10.20 -11.17
C ASP A 244 -9.07 -10.46 -9.73
N GLY A 245 -7.95 -11.18 -9.61
CA GLY A 245 -7.28 -11.44 -8.35
C GLY A 245 -6.64 -10.16 -7.82
N TYR A 246 -6.98 -9.78 -6.58
CA TYR A 246 -6.43 -8.59 -5.95
C TYR A 246 -5.16 -8.91 -5.16
N PHE A 247 -4.08 -8.25 -5.47
CA PHE A 247 -2.77 -8.47 -4.86
C PHE A 247 -2.36 -7.33 -3.93
N MET A 248 -1.75 -7.72 -2.82
CA MET A 248 -1.14 -6.76 -1.91
C MET A 248 0.24 -6.32 -2.42
N ARG A 249 0.82 -5.31 -1.79
CA ARG A 249 2.14 -4.76 -2.15
C ARG A 249 3.27 -5.78 -2.26
N ASN A 250 3.19 -6.87 -1.49
CA ASN A 250 4.20 -7.93 -1.51
C ASN A 250 4.25 -8.72 -2.83
N ALA A 251 3.19 -8.74 -3.63
CA ALA A 251 3.21 -9.40 -4.94
C ALA A 251 4.29 -8.82 -5.87
N THR A 252 4.54 -7.51 -5.79
CA THR A 252 5.57 -6.85 -6.60
C THR A 252 7.00 -7.26 -6.20
N TYR A 253 7.22 -7.75 -4.99
CA TYR A 253 8.51 -8.33 -4.60
C TYR A 253 8.80 -9.63 -5.34
N ALA A 254 7.82 -10.53 -5.43
CA ALA A 254 7.96 -11.77 -6.20
C ALA A 254 8.30 -11.49 -7.68
N MET A 255 7.70 -10.44 -8.26
CA MET A 255 8.02 -10.01 -9.62
C MET A 255 9.48 -9.55 -9.75
N MET A 256 9.99 -8.82 -8.76
CA MET A 256 11.38 -8.34 -8.78
C MET A 256 12.38 -9.47 -8.52
N GLU A 257 12.01 -10.46 -7.71
CA GLU A 257 12.80 -11.68 -7.51
C GLU A 257 12.90 -12.54 -8.76
N ALA A 258 11.94 -12.45 -9.68
CA ALA A 258 11.99 -13.13 -10.97
C ALA A 258 13.02 -12.53 -11.93
N ALA A 259 13.37 -11.23 -11.78
CA ALA A 259 14.36 -10.56 -12.63
C ALA A 259 15.33 -9.69 -11.79
N PRO A 260 16.12 -10.27 -10.87
CA PRO A 260 16.91 -9.54 -9.87
C PRO A 260 18.06 -8.71 -10.46
N THR A 261 18.51 -9.07 -11.66
CA THR A 261 19.63 -8.40 -12.35
C THR A 261 19.18 -7.16 -13.10
N LEU A 262 17.92 -7.11 -13.53
CA LEU A 262 17.41 -6.01 -14.33
C LEU A 262 17.15 -4.77 -13.46
N PRO A 263 17.52 -3.57 -13.96
CA PRO A 263 17.23 -2.34 -13.27
C PRO A 263 15.73 -2.05 -13.34
N THR A 264 15.13 -1.75 -12.19
CA THR A 264 13.71 -1.44 -12.12
C THR A 264 13.49 0.00 -11.70
N PHE A 265 12.68 0.70 -12.47
CA PHE A 265 12.26 2.08 -12.25
C PHE A 265 10.77 2.14 -11.99
N SER A 266 10.30 3.21 -11.40
CA SER A 266 8.89 3.39 -11.07
C SER A 266 8.29 4.60 -11.75
N LEU A 267 7.15 4.41 -12.41
CA LEU A 267 6.35 5.49 -12.98
C LEU A 267 5.29 6.02 -11.99
N SER A 268 4.88 5.18 -11.04
CA SER A 268 3.77 5.46 -10.11
C SER A 268 4.14 5.42 -8.62
N SER A 269 5.40 5.48 -8.27
CA SER A 269 5.95 5.31 -6.91
C SER A 269 5.94 3.88 -6.34
N VAL A 270 5.46 2.88 -7.07
CA VAL A 270 5.50 1.48 -6.63
C VAL A 270 6.95 1.02 -6.56
N GLY A 271 7.36 0.48 -5.41
CA GLY A 271 8.71 -0.05 -5.18
C GLY A 271 9.78 0.96 -4.79
N LEU A 272 9.51 2.27 -4.85
CA LEU A 272 10.46 3.29 -4.38
C LEU A 272 10.75 3.14 -2.89
N GLY A 273 12.04 3.14 -2.53
CA GLY A 273 12.52 2.90 -1.18
C GLY A 273 12.59 1.42 -0.79
N TYR A 274 12.31 0.51 -1.72
CA TYR A 274 12.37 -0.94 -1.52
C TYR A 274 13.24 -1.62 -2.58
N TRP A 275 12.76 -1.73 -3.81
CA TRP A 275 13.42 -2.44 -4.90
C TRP A 275 13.56 -1.60 -6.19
N ALA A 276 12.82 -0.51 -6.34
CA ALA A 276 12.97 0.39 -7.47
C ALA A 276 14.17 1.32 -7.25
N VAL A 277 15.03 1.41 -8.27
CA VAL A 277 16.25 2.23 -8.25
C VAL A 277 15.92 3.71 -8.18
N ALA A 278 14.95 4.13 -9.00
CA ALA A 278 14.54 5.51 -9.15
C ALA A 278 13.16 5.63 -9.80
N GLY A 279 12.62 6.85 -9.80
CA GLY A 279 11.42 7.21 -10.53
C GLY A 279 11.19 8.72 -10.53
N VAL A 280 10.65 9.22 -11.62
CA VAL A 280 10.01 10.54 -11.70
C VAL A 280 8.53 10.28 -11.54
N VAL A 281 7.98 10.64 -10.40
CA VAL A 281 6.64 10.21 -9.97
C VAL A 281 5.85 11.40 -9.43
N PRO A 282 4.51 11.40 -9.53
CA PRO A 282 3.69 12.42 -8.89
C PRO A 282 3.96 12.48 -7.37
N ALA A 283 4.03 13.69 -6.83
CA ALA A 283 4.17 13.92 -5.39
C ALA A 283 2.84 13.61 -4.68
N TYR A 284 2.53 12.32 -4.53
CA TYR A 284 1.28 11.85 -3.95
C TYR A 284 1.09 12.37 -2.52
N ARG A 285 -0.02 13.07 -2.30
CA ARG A 285 -0.43 13.61 -1.00
C ARG A 285 -1.92 13.39 -0.75
N ALA A 286 -2.36 13.60 0.48
CA ALA A 286 -3.79 13.68 0.78
C ALA A 286 -4.36 14.97 0.18
N LEU A 287 -5.49 14.87 -0.51
CA LEU A 287 -6.12 15.97 -1.25
C LEU A 287 -7.48 16.38 -0.64
N GLY A 288 -7.96 15.66 0.38
CA GLY A 288 -9.29 15.86 0.95
C GLY A 288 -9.57 17.30 1.35
N LYS A 289 -8.66 17.94 2.09
CA LYS A 289 -8.82 19.35 2.53
C LYS A 289 -8.81 20.33 1.36
N GLU A 290 -7.96 20.08 0.36
CA GLU A 290 -7.85 20.94 -0.80
C GLU A 290 -9.09 20.83 -1.71
N MET A 291 -9.60 19.61 -1.90
CA MET A 291 -10.88 19.37 -2.58
C MET A 291 -12.04 20.09 -1.87
N ALA A 292 -12.08 20.04 -0.54
CA ALA A 292 -13.10 20.74 0.23
C ALA A 292 -13.05 22.26 0.03
N ARG A 293 -11.85 22.85 -0.03
CA ARG A 293 -11.67 24.30 -0.29
C ARG A 293 -12.14 24.68 -1.68
N GLN A 294 -11.77 23.91 -2.71
CA GLN A 294 -12.25 24.15 -4.08
C GLN A 294 -13.77 23.96 -4.17
N SER A 295 -14.32 22.92 -3.57
CA SER A 295 -15.76 22.66 -3.51
C SER A 295 -16.52 23.79 -2.83
N TYR A 296 -16.05 24.26 -1.68
CA TYR A 296 -16.66 25.38 -0.95
C TYR A 296 -16.61 26.68 -1.78
N ARG A 297 -15.50 26.95 -2.48
CA ARG A 297 -15.37 28.13 -3.36
C ARG A 297 -16.40 28.07 -4.48
N LEU A 298 -16.53 26.94 -5.18
CA LEU A 298 -17.51 26.77 -6.27
C LEU A 298 -18.95 26.96 -5.80
N LEU A 299 -19.28 26.56 -4.58
CA LEU A 299 -20.61 26.73 -3.99
C LEU A 299 -20.89 28.18 -3.56
N THR A 300 -19.85 28.90 -3.11
CA THR A 300 -20.01 30.26 -2.56
C THR A 300 -19.74 31.36 -3.57
N THR A 301 -18.99 31.08 -4.65
CA THR A 301 -18.62 32.05 -5.66
C THR A 301 -18.91 31.50 -7.08
N PRO A 302 -20.17 31.32 -7.45
CA PRO A 302 -20.54 30.65 -8.73
C PRO A 302 -20.10 31.39 -10.00
N GLN A 303 -19.72 32.66 -9.91
CA GLN A 303 -19.29 33.48 -11.06
C GLN A 303 -17.84 33.24 -11.49
N ASP A 304 -17.08 32.48 -10.72
CA ASP A 304 -15.71 32.10 -11.07
C ASP A 304 -15.77 30.97 -12.11
N SER A 305 -15.89 31.34 -13.38
CA SER A 305 -16.06 30.39 -14.50
C SER A 305 -14.75 29.75 -14.96
N GLU A 306 -13.61 30.13 -14.38
CA GLU A 306 -12.33 29.56 -14.72
C GLU A 306 -12.18 28.14 -14.16
N THR A 307 -11.61 27.25 -14.96
CA THR A 307 -11.30 25.89 -14.54
C THR A 307 -10.09 25.91 -13.62
N HIS A 308 -10.25 25.41 -12.39
CA HIS A 308 -9.21 25.37 -11.35
C HIS A 308 -8.63 23.94 -11.21
N MET A 309 -8.33 23.29 -12.33
CA MET A 309 -7.66 21.99 -12.31
C MET A 309 -6.17 22.17 -12.08
N GLU A 310 -5.67 21.59 -11.00
CA GLU A 310 -4.25 21.65 -10.60
C GLU A 310 -3.55 20.34 -10.98
N ILE A 311 -2.39 20.46 -11.63
CA ILE A 311 -1.52 19.31 -11.87
C ILE A 311 -0.63 19.12 -10.66
N ILE A 312 -0.67 17.95 -10.04
CA ILE A 312 0.23 17.58 -8.95
C ILE A 312 1.65 17.45 -9.51
N PRO A 313 2.61 18.23 -9.01
CA PRO A 313 3.96 18.21 -9.55
C PRO A 313 4.65 16.86 -9.36
N ASN A 314 5.55 16.55 -10.29
CA ASN A 314 6.39 15.36 -10.17
C ASN A 314 7.62 15.64 -9.28
N GLU A 315 8.08 14.61 -8.59
CA GLU A 315 9.34 14.59 -7.85
C GLU A 315 10.25 13.47 -8.37
N THR A 316 11.53 13.75 -8.47
CA THR A 316 12.55 12.76 -8.80
C THR A 316 13.01 12.09 -7.53
N ILE A 317 12.78 10.77 -7.41
CA ILE A 317 13.13 9.98 -6.23
C ILE A 317 14.15 8.92 -6.64
N LEU A 318 15.23 8.79 -5.86
CA LEU A 318 16.25 7.76 -6.03
C LEU A 318 16.42 6.97 -4.72
N ASP A 319 16.72 5.68 -4.85
CA ASP A 319 17.16 4.86 -3.73
C ASP A 319 18.70 4.93 -3.60
N GLY A 320 19.17 5.64 -2.57
CA GLY A 320 20.59 5.87 -2.36
C GLY A 320 21.39 4.60 -2.08
N LYS A 321 20.76 3.57 -1.50
CA LYS A 321 21.39 2.28 -1.28
C LYS A 321 21.61 1.56 -2.60
N LEU A 322 20.56 1.43 -3.42
CA LEU A 322 20.63 0.76 -4.74
C LEU A 322 21.54 1.51 -5.71
N VAL A 323 21.50 2.84 -5.73
CA VAL A 323 22.41 3.69 -6.52
C VAL A 323 23.86 3.37 -6.17
N LYS A 324 24.20 3.28 -4.90
CA LYS A 324 25.55 2.98 -4.42
C LYS A 324 25.97 1.54 -4.72
N GLU A 325 25.09 0.57 -4.45
CA GLU A 325 25.35 -0.86 -4.68
C GLU A 325 25.59 -1.17 -6.16
N LYS A 326 24.77 -0.59 -7.03
CA LYS A 326 24.86 -0.77 -8.49
C LYS A 326 25.83 0.21 -9.16
N LYS A 327 26.49 1.10 -8.39
CA LYS A 327 27.47 2.12 -8.87
C LYS A 327 26.91 2.99 -10.01
N LEU A 328 25.68 3.47 -9.87
CA LEU A 328 25.00 4.18 -10.92
C LEU A 328 25.46 5.65 -11.02
N ASN A 329 25.52 6.15 -12.25
CA ASN A 329 25.80 7.55 -12.49
C ASN A 329 24.52 8.39 -12.36
N ILE A 330 24.48 9.26 -11.36
CA ILE A 330 23.36 10.18 -11.10
C ILE A 330 23.68 11.64 -11.48
N THR A 331 24.87 11.88 -12.08
CA THR A 331 25.30 13.23 -12.46
C THR A 331 24.46 13.74 -13.62
N GLY A 332 23.85 14.92 -13.48
CA GLY A 332 23.03 15.52 -14.54
C GLY A 332 21.55 15.16 -14.50
N LEU A 333 21.08 14.44 -13.49
CA LEU A 333 19.64 14.23 -13.29
C LEU A 333 18.94 15.56 -12.92
N PRO A 334 17.66 15.74 -13.34
CA PRO A 334 16.89 16.94 -12.99
C PRO A 334 16.81 17.16 -11.48
N GLN A 335 17.08 18.37 -11.03
CA GLN A 335 16.98 18.75 -9.62
C GLN A 335 15.62 19.41 -9.34
N PRO A 336 15.04 19.27 -8.15
CA PRO A 336 15.59 18.59 -6.95
C PRO A 336 15.41 17.07 -7.00
N VAL A 337 16.39 16.33 -6.47
CA VAL A 337 16.35 14.88 -6.31
C VAL A 337 16.14 14.54 -4.85
N LYS A 338 15.12 13.75 -4.55
CA LYS A 338 14.85 13.19 -3.23
C LYS A 338 15.51 11.81 -3.10
N MET A 339 16.45 11.69 -2.17
CA MET A 339 17.15 10.44 -1.92
C MET A 339 16.47 9.67 -0.79
N LEU A 340 16.06 8.42 -1.06
CA LEU A 340 15.60 7.46 -0.05
C LEU A 340 16.76 6.53 0.34
N ASN A 341 16.64 5.84 1.47
CA ASN A 341 17.60 4.83 1.93
C ASN A 341 19.06 5.27 1.79
N VAL A 342 19.34 6.54 2.07
CA VAL A 342 20.71 7.05 2.04
C VAL A 342 21.48 6.30 3.13
N THR A 343 22.44 5.48 2.70
CA THR A 343 23.35 4.86 3.65
C THR A 343 24.21 6.00 4.24
N PRO A 344 24.10 6.28 5.52
CA PRO A 344 24.91 7.31 6.13
C PRO A 344 26.38 6.99 5.89
N SER A 345 27.21 8.02 5.73
CA SER A 345 28.66 7.81 5.66
C SER A 345 29.12 7.05 6.88
N PHE A 346 30.23 6.31 6.78
CA PHE A 346 30.80 5.59 7.93
C PHE A 346 30.89 6.51 9.16
N TYR A 347 31.30 7.77 8.94
CA TYR A 347 31.36 8.76 10.01
C TYR A 347 29.97 9.10 10.57
N GLU A 348 28.97 9.33 9.74
CA GLU A 348 27.60 9.65 10.21
C GLU A 348 26.95 8.47 10.92
N GLN A 349 27.17 7.25 10.41
CA GLN A 349 26.65 6.03 11.01
C GLN A 349 27.28 5.76 12.37
N TYR A 350 28.59 6.01 12.49
CA TYR A 350 29.35 5.68 13.69
C TYR A 350 29.83 6.90 14.48
N LYS A 351 29.43 8.13 14.10
CA LYS A 351 29.89 9.35 14.79
C LYS A 351 29.68 9.30 16.30
N TYR A 352 28.54 8.83 16.75
CA TYR A 352 28.26 8.70 18.17
C TYR A 352 29.08 7.56 18.82
N HIS A 353 29.34 6.47 18.09
CA HIS A 353 30.24 5.41 18.55
C HIS A 353 31.69 5.88 18.56
N ILE A 354 32.12 6.62 17.54
CA ILE A 354 33.47 7.21 17.49
C ILE A 354 33.64 8.19 18.63
N TRP A 355 32.68 9.08 18.86
CA TRP A 355 32.68 10.01 19.98
C TRP A 355 32.56 9.30 21.33
N SER A 356 31.74 8.25 21.44
CA SER A 356 31.63 7.46 22.65
C SER A 356 32.90 6.65 22.94
N VAL A 357 33.53 6.06 21.91
CA VAL A 357 34.83 5.40 22.03
C VAL A 357 35.91 6.42 22.39
N GLY A 358 35.93 7.60 21.75
CA GLY A 358 36.84 8.70 22.10
C GLY A 358 36.63 9.20 23.53
N ALA A 359 35.38 9.34 23.97
CA ALA A 359 35.03 9.70 25.32
C ALA A 359 35.42 8.60 26.33
N VAL A 360 35.18 7.34 25.96
CA VAL A 360 35.61 6.17 26.78
C VAL A 360 37.12 6.11 26.85
N LEU A 361 37.86 6.38 25.78
CA LEU A 361 39.32 6.45 25.79
C LEU A 361 39.83 7.61 26.68
N LEU A 362 39.20 8.77 26.62
CA LEU A 362 39.50 9.90 27.50
C LEU A 362 39.19 9.58 28.97
N VAL A 363 38.05 8.93 29.22
CA VAL A 363 37.68 8.48 30.57
C VAL A 363 38.63 7.39 31.04
N LEU A 364 39.04 6.45 30.15
CA LEU A 364 40.02 5.41 30.48
C LEU A 364 41.42 6.01 30.76
N LEU A 365 41.84 7.01 29.97
CA LEU A 365 43.10 7.73 30.22
C LEU A 365 43.02 8.53 31.52
N GLY A 366 41.90 9.21 31.75
CA GLY A 366 41.63 9.88 33.02
C GLY A 366 41.53 8.89 34.17
N GLY A 367 40.85 7.75 33.96
CA GLY A 367 40.76 6.67 34.92
C GLY A 367 42.09 5.98 35.20
N LEU A 368 42.94 5.83 34.14
CA LEU A 368 44.31 5.35 34.32
C LEU A 368 45.14 6.31 35.18
N PHE A 369 44.98 7.62 34.94
CA PHE A 369 45.66 8.65 35.74
C PHE A 369 45.16 8.64 37.19
N VAL A 370 43.83 8.55 37.35
CA VAL A 370 43.20 8.42 38.68
C VAL A 370 43.54 7.08 39.32
N SER A 371 43.59 5.97 38.54
CA SER A 371 44.00 4.65 39.04
C SER A 371 45.46 4.62 39.46
N LEU A 372 46.36 5.28 38.72
CA LEU A 372 47.75 5.47 39.14
C LEU A 372 47.83 6.33 40.40
N TYR A 373 47.00 7.36 40.52
CA TYR A 373 46.89 8.17 41.74
C TYR A 373 46.30 7.36 42.90
N PHE A 374 45.23 6.59 42.63
CA PHE A 374 44.59 5.74 43.64
C PHE A 374 45.33 4.42 43.91
N TYR A 375 46.23 3.94 43.02
CA TYR A 375 47.09 2.78 43.29
C TYR A 375 47.93 2.98 44.55
N TYR A 376 48.31 4.20 44.84
CA TYR A 376 48.96 4.55 46.10
C TYR A 376 48.00 4.64 47.30
N HIS A 377 46.70 4.73 47.02
CA HIS A 377 45.67 4.86 48.08
C HIS A 377 44.90 3.56 48.36
N THR A 378 45.02 2.54 47.49
CA THR A 378 44.09 1.40 47.47
C THR A 378 44.53 0.11 48.17
N LYS A 379 45.16 0.18 49.30
CA LYS A 379 45.14 -0.99 50.22
C LYS A 379 43.72 -1.27 50.78
N LYS A 380 42.79 -0.33 50.57
CA LYS A 380 41.43 -0.39 51.14
C LYS A 380 40.38 -1.00 50.21
N LEU A 381 40.67 -1.14 48.87
CA LEU A 381 39.67 -1.60 47.91
C LEU A 381 39.66 -3.11 47.65
N LYS A 382 40.52 -3.87 48.30
CA LYS A 382 40.57 -5.33 48.09
C LYS A 382 39.31 -6.04 48.57
N ASP A 383 38.66 -5.48 49.57
CA ASP A 383 37.45 -6.10 50.14
C ASP A 383 36.18 -5.82 49.34
N GLU A 384 36.15 -4.73 48.51
CA GLU A 384 35.02 -4.42 47.62
C GLU A 384 35.03 -5.22 46.31
N LEU A 385 36.20 -5.74 45.91
CA LEU A 385 36.34 -6.51 44.68
C LEU A 385 35.68 -7.90 44.78
N GLU A 386 35.75 -8.55 45.95
CA GLU A 386 35.14 -9.88 46.17
C GLU A 386 33.61 -9.85 46.03
N VAL A 387 32.96 -8.73 46.41
CA VAL A 387 31.51 -8.57 46.28
C VAL A 387 31.10 -8.39 44.83
N SER A 388 31.96 -7.69 44.02
CA SER A 388 31.70 -7.45 42.61
C SER A 388 31.83 -8.71 41.75
N GLU A 389 32.75 -9.62 42.08
CA GLU A 389 32.93 -10.90 41.37
C GLU A 389 31.71 -11.82 41.54
N GLY A 390 31.07 -11.81 42.71
CA GLY A 390 29.85 -12.57 42.96
C GLY A 390 28.68 -12.13 42.03
N ALA A 391 28.51 -10.80 41.87
CA ALA A 391 27.44 -10.24 41.05
C ALA A 391 27.67 -10.47 39.53
N LEU A 392 28.94 -10.45 39.10
CA LEU A 392 29.31 -10.68 37.73
C LEU A 392 29.05 -12.13 37.27
N ARG A 393 29.30 -13.07 38.19
CA ARG A 393 29.08 -14.49 37.93
C ARG A 393 27.60 -14.81 37.73
N GLU A 394 26.75 -14.19 38.56
CA GLU A 394 25.30 -14.36 38.45
C GLU A 394 24.72 -13.75 37.16
N ALA A 395 25.27 -12.61 36.72
CA ALA A 395 24.85 -11.97 35.45
C ALA A 395 25.27 -12.77 34.20
N LYS A 396 26.45 -13.41 34.26
CA LYS A 396 26.95 -14.29 33.21
C LYS A 396 26.07 -15.54 33.03
N ASP A 397 25.72 -16.18 34.14
CA ASP A 397 24.90 -17.39 34.12
C ASP A 397 23.51 -17.10 33.52
N ARG A 398 22.92 -15.91 33.79
CA ARG A 398 21.67 -15.47 33.17
C ARG A 398 21.81 -15.20 31.68
N ALA A 399 22.91 -14.60 31.22
CA ALA A 399 23.16 -14.33 29.82
C ALA A 399 23.36 -15.63 28.99
N GLU A 400 24.07 -16.62 29.59
CA GLU A 400 24.27 -17.92 28.93
C GLU A 400 22.95 -18.70 28.82
N GLU A 401 22.10 -18.64 29.85
CA GLU A 401 20.78 -19.28 29.81
C GLU A 401 19.87 -18.65 28.75
N SER A 402 19.84 -17.31 28.63
CA SER A 402 19.11 -16.58 27.59
C SER A 402 19.59 -16.96 26.18
N SER A 403 20.92 -17.06 26.00
CA SER A 403 21.51 -17.46 24.70
C SER A 403 21.14 -18.90 24.30
N ARG A 404 21.12 -19.81 25.30
CA ARG A 404 20.74 -21.22 25.08
C ARG A 404 19.29 -21.37 24.67
N LEU A 405 18.39 -20.63 25.34
CA LEU A 405 16.95 -20.63 25.00
C LEU A 405 16.72 -20.13 23.58
N LYS A 406 17.43 -19.07 23.17
CA LYS A 406 17.34 -18.52 21.83
C LYS A 406 17.83 -19.48 20.75
N SER A 407 18.91 -20.20 21.03
CA SER A 407 19.46 -21.22 20.11
C SER A 407 18.51 -22.43 19.97
N ALA A 408 17.92 -22.88 21.08
CA ALA A 408 16.94 -23.96 21.07
C ALA A 408 15.66 -23.55 20.29
N PHE A 409 15.23 -22.30 20.44
CA PHE A 409 14.11 -21.76 19.69
C PHE A 409 14.39 -21.80 18.17
N LEU A 410 15.55 -21.31 17.72
CA LEU A 410 15.92 -21.31 16.30
C LEU A 410 16.04 -22.71 15.72
N ALA A 411 16.60 -23.65 16.49
CA ALA A 411 16.73 -25.06 16.07
C ALA A 411 15.34 -25.72 15.89
N ASN A 412 14.43 -25.49 16.84
CA ASN A 412 13.08 -26.01 16.77
C ASN A 412 12.30 -25.37 15.59
N MET A 413 12.43 -24.06 15.39
CA MET A 413 11.80 -23.36 14.27
C MET A 413 12.29 -23.91 12.92
N SER A 414 13.60 -24.15 12.80
CA SER A 414 14.17 -24.75 11.58
C SER A 414 13.61 -26.14 11.29
N HIS A 415 13.36 -26.94 12.31
CA HIS A 415 12.77 -28.26 12.17
C HIS A 415 11.29 -28.19 11.76
N GLU A 416 10.52 -27.32 12.45
CA GLU A 416 9.09 -27.12 12.19
C GLU A 416 8.83 -26.55 10.78
N ILE A 417 9.73 -25.71 10.27
CA ILE A 417 9.68 -25.19 8.88
C ILE A 417 10.06 -26.29 7.86
N ARG A 418 11.07 -27.09 8.16
CA ARG A 418 11.60 -28.09 7.20
C ARG A 418 10.60 -29.19 6.89
N THR A 419 9.82 -29.62 7.88
CA THR A 419 8.87 -30.74 7.73
C THR A 419 7.79 -30.46 6.68
N PRO A 420 7.01 -29.37 6.78
CA PRO A 420 6.01 -29.05 5.76
C PRO A 420 6.65 -28.69 4.41
N LEU A 421 7.82 -28.03 4.42
CA LEU A 421 8.54 -27.69 3.19
C LEU A 421 8.97 -28.94 2.42
N ASN A 422 9.50 -29.94 3.10
CA ASN A 422 9.89 -31.21 2.47
C ASN A 422 8.67 -31.97 1.92
N ALA A 423 7.51 -31.89 2.61
CA ALA A 423 6.28 -32.46 2.10
C ALA A 423 5.82 -31.75 0.82
N ILE A 424 5.84 -30.42 0.79
CA ILE A 424 5.48 -29.63 -0.39
C ILE A 424 6.40 -30.01 -1.57
N VAL A 425 7.70 -29.98 -1.36
CA VAL A 425 8.70 -30.29 -2.41
C VAL A 425 8.53 -31.73 -2.88
N GLY A 426 8.50 -32.69 -1.93
CA GLY A 426 8.43 -34.12 -2.29
C GLY A 426 7.17 -34.49 -3.08
N PHE A 427 6.00 -33.98 -2.69
CA PHE A 427 4.77 -34.27 -3.44
C PHE A 427 4.68 -33.46 -4.74
N SER A 428 5.30 -32.29 -4.83
CA SER A 428 5.46 -31.58 -6.10
C SER A 428 6.34 -32.32 -7.09
N ASP A 429 7.43 -32.94 -6.62
CA ASP A 429 8.31 -33.76 -7.43
C ASP A 429 7.58 -35.01 -7.95
N VAL A 430 6.79 -35.68 -7.07
CA VAL A 430 5.97 -36.84 -7.47
C VAL A 430 4.94 -36.46 -8.53
N LEU A 431 4.27 -35.31 -8.39
CA LEU A 431 3.34 -34.80 -9.40
C LEU A 431 4.04 -34.49 -10.73
N SER A 432 5.25 -33.94 -10.67
CA SER A 432 6.05 -33.59 -11.85
C SER A 432 6.59 -34.80 -12.59
N ALA A 433 6.86 -35.90 -11.88
CA ALA A 433 7.36 -37.15 -12.46
C ALA A 433 6.34 -37.90 -13.34
N GLY A 434 5.05 -37.58 -13.20
CA GLY A 434 3.98 -38.19 -13.97
C GLY A 434 3.67 -39.62 -13.54
N GLY A 435 2.51 -40.15 -13.94
CA GLY A 435 2.15 -41.56 -13.71
C GLY A 435 1.16 -41.78 -12.56
N ALA A 436 0.82 -40.79 -11.80
CA ALA A 436 -0.19 -40.88 -10.76
C ALA A 436 -1.62 -40.77 -11.35
N SER A 437 -2.54 -41.58 -10.84
CA SER A 437 -3.95 -41.49 -11.19
C SER A 437 -4.57 -40.14 -10.78
N GLU A 438 -5.69 -39.77 -11.40
CA GLU A 438 -6.37 -38.48 -11.05
C GLU A 438 -6.73 -38.40 -9.55
N GLU A 439 -7.01 -39.51 -8.92
CA GLU A 439 -7.38 -39.61 -7.49
C GLU A 439 -6.14 -39.40 -6.60
N GLU A 440 -5.02 -39.97 -6.97
CA GLU A 440 -3.72 -39.75 -6.30
C GLU A 440 -3.22 -38.32 -6.49
N GLN A 441 -3.34 -37.76 -7.69
CA GLN A 441 -2.98 -36.37 -7.96
C GLN A 441 -3.78 -35.40 -7.08
N ARG A 442 -5.11 -35.60 -6.93
CA ARG A 442 -5.94 -34.83 -6.00
C ARG A 442 -5.45 -34.95 -4.57
N GLY A 443 -5.09 -36.16 -4.13
CA GLY A 443 -4.51 -36.40 -2.81
C GLY A 443 -3.22 -35.63 -2.59
N TYR A 444 -2.31 -35.65 -3.58
CA TYR A 444 -1.04 -34.92 -3.51
C TYR A 444 -1.23 -33.40 -3.50
N PHE A 445 -2.15 -32.87 -4.30
CA PHE A 445 -2.52 -31.44 -4.25
C PHE A 445 -3.08 -31.03 -2.88
N GLU A 446 -3.92 -31.86 -2.27
CA GLU A 446 -4.43 -31.58 -0.91
C GLU A 446 -3.31 -31.58 0.14
N ILE A 447 -2.34 -32.50 0.03
CA ILE A 447 -1.18 -32.55 0.94
C ILE A 447 -0.32 -31.29 0.75
N ILE A 448 -0.03 -30.89 -0.48
CA ILE A 448 0.74 -29.67 -0.78
C ILE A 448 0.01 -28.45 -0.21
N ARG A 449 -1.29 -28.32 -0.46
CA ARG A 449 -2.11 -27.21 0.04
C ARG A 449 -2.09 -27.14 1.57
N THR A 450 -2.34 -28.25 2.21
CA THR A 450 -2.37 -28.35 3.68
C THR A 450 -1.02 -27.95 4.31
N ASN A 451 0.09 -28.43 3.71
CA ASN A 451 1.42 -28.10 4.21
C ASN A 451 1.83 -26.65 3.90
N SER A 452 1.37 -26.08 2.79
CA SER A 452 1.55 -24.67 2.46
C SER A 452 0.82 -23.76 3.46
N ASP A 453 -0.43 -24.08 3.80
CA ASP A 453 -1.21 -23.37 4.80
C ASP A 453 -0.59 -23.48 6.20
N LEU A 454 -0.04 -24.66 6.53
CA LEU A 454 0.69 -24.87 7.77
C LEU A 454 1.95 -24.00 7.83
N LEU A 455 2.72 -23.96 6.74
CA LEU A 455 3.95 -23.18 6.66
C LEU A 455 3.68 -21.67 6.77
N LEU A 456 2.63 -21.18 6.12
CA LEU A 456 2.20 -19.78 6.22
C LEU A 456 1.81 -19.41 7.66
N ARG A 457 1.10 -20.29 8.36
CA ARG A 457 0.77 -20.09 9.78
C ARG A 457 2.03 -20.03 10.63
N LEU A 458 2.95 -20.98 10.46
CA LEU A 458 4.22 -20.99 11.19
C LEU A 458 5.04 -19.71 10.96
N ILE A 459 5.11 -19.22 9.73
CA ILE A 459 5.80 -17.96 9.41
C ILE A 459 5.14 -16.79 10.12
N ASN A 460 3.81 -16.70 10.11
CA ASN A 460 3.07 -15.65 10.80
C ASN A 460 3.27 -15.72 12.31
N ASP A 461 3.27 -16.92 12.89
CA ASP A 461 3.52 -17.12 14.32
C ASP A 461 4.95 -16.67 14.71
N ILE A 462 5.96 -16.99 13.88
CA ILE A 462 7.34 -16.54 14.08
C ILE A 462 7.43 -15.01 13.98
N LEU A 463 6.77 -14.40 13.00
CA LEU A 463 6.73 -12.95 12.84
C LEU A 463 6.03 -12.27 14.03
N ASP A 464 4.94 -12.85 14.53
CA ASP A 464 4.25 -12.34 15.71
C ASP A 464 5.14 -12.43 16.97
N VAL A 465 5.82 -13.57 17.18
CA VAL A 465 6.81 -13.72 18.28
C VAL A 465 7.95 -12.72 18.13
N SER A 466 8.49 -12.56 16.92
CA SER A 466 9.56 -11.60 16.64
C SER A 466 9.15 -10.14 16.90
N ARG A 467 7.89 -9.80 16.59
CA ARG A 467 7.32 -8.47 16.88
C ARG A 467 7.11 -8.26 18.39
N LEU A 468 6.67 -9.31 19.10
CA LEU A 468 6.51 -9.29 20.55
C LEU A 468 7.86 -9.13 21.25
N GLU A 469 8.89 -9.89 20.83
CA GLU A 469 10.25 -9.77 21.39
C GLU A 469 10.90 -8.42 21.09
N ALA A 470 10.55 -7.81 19.95
CA ALA A 470 11.05 -6.48 19.58
C ALA A 470 10.27 -5.33 20.20
N ASP A 471 9.27 -5.61 21.03
CA ASP A 471 8.33 -4.64 21.62
C ASP A 471 7.66 -3.73 20.56
N ARG A 472 7.43 -4.30 19.35
CA ARG A 472 6.92 -3.58 18.16
C ARG A 472 5.47 -3.90 17.84
N VAL A 473 4.73 -4.41 18.79
CA VAL A 473 3.30 -4.69 18.60
C VAL A 473 2.52 -3.40 18.77
N ILE A 474 2.02 -2.86 17.65
CA ILE A 474 1.07 -1.75 17.66
C ILE A 474 -0.33 -2.36 17.76
N LEU A 475 -1.00 -2.15 18.87
CA LEU A 475 -2.38 -2.59 19.07
C LEU A 475 -3.35 -1.53 18.55
N SER A 476 -4.29 -1.95 17.72
CA SER A 476 -5.42 -1.12 17.27
C SER A 476 -6.58 -1.27 18.27
N LEU A 477 -6.56 -0.43 19.31
CA LEU A 477 -7.54 -0.51 20.38
C LEU A 477 -8.88 0.09 19.97
N GLU A 478 -9.92 -0.75 19.89
CA GLU A 478 -11.30 -0.35 19.67
C GLU A 478 -12.23 -0.87 20.78
N SER A 479 -13.36 -0.22 20.97
CA SER A 479 -14.36 -0.67 21.93
C SER A 479 -15.17 -1.80 21.35
N CYS A 480 -15.19 -2.93 22.02
CA CYS A 480 -15.88 -4.13 21.53
C CYS A 480 -16.53 -4.93 22.65
N ASN A 481 -17.56 -5.68 22.30
CA ASN A 481 -18.16 -6.66 23.19
C ASN A 481 -17.40 -7.98 23.13
N VAL A 482 -16.60 -8.25 24.16
CA VAL A 482 -15.77 -9.45 24.24
C VAL A 482 -16.61 -10.74 24.21
N VAL A 483 -17.79 -10.74 24.81
CA VAL A 483 -18.69 -11.91 24.84
C VAL A 483 -19.08 -12.28 23.42
N GLN A 484 -19.50 -11.31 22.62
CA GLN A 484 -19.90 -11.52 21.23
C GLN A 484 -18.73 -12.04 20.39
N ILE A 485 -17.54 -11.47 20.58
CA ILE A 485 -16.33 -11.92 19.86
C ILE A 485 -16.01 -13.36 20.22
N CYS A 486 -15.99 -13.69 21.51
CA CYS A 486 -15.73 -15.06 21.95
C CYS A 486 -16.76 -16.06 21.45
N GLN A 487 -18.05 -15.72 21.46
CA GLN A 487 -19.12 -16.54 20.90
C GLN A 487 -18.91 -16.82 19.40
N GLN A 488 -18.59 -15.78 18.63
CA GLN A 488 -18.33 -15.92 17.20
C GLN A 488 -17.12 -16.80 16.92
N VAL A 489 -16.05 -16.64 17.70
CA VAL A 489 -14.85 -17.46 17.57
C VAL A 489 -15.13 -18.92 17.93
N VAL A 490 -15.81 -19.17 19.04
CA VAL A 490 -16.19 -20.55 19.46
C VAL A 490 -17.06 -21.22 18.39
N ALA A 491 -18.06 -20.53 17.87
CA ALA A 491 -18.92 -21.03 16.79
C ALA A 491 -18.12 -21.32 15.52
N SER A 492 -17.22 -20.42 15.12
CA SER A 492 -16.35 -20.61 13.96
C SER A 492 -15.41 -21.81 14.11
N VAL A 493 -14.79 -21.97 15.26
CA VAL A 493 -13.87 -23.09 15.53
C VAL A 493 -14.64 -24.41 15.56
N ALA A 494 -15.81 -24.44 16.20
CA ALA A 494 -16.69 -25.63 16.24
C ALA A 494 -17.14 -26.07 14.84
N GLN A 495 -17.46 -25.13 13.95
CA GLN A 495 -17.90 -25.42 12.58
C GLN A 495 -16.75 -25.83 11.66
N ALA A 496 -15.57 -25.24 11.83
CA ALA A 496 -14.41 -25.47 10.94
C ALA A 496 -13.69 -26.79 11.22
N ARG A 497 -13.86 -27.38 12.38
CA ARG A 497 -13.16 -28.60 12.81
C ARG A 497 -14.08 -29.80 12.87
N ARG A 498 -13.59 -30.96 12.40
CA ARG A 498 -14.22 -32.29 12.58
C ARG A 498 -13.78 -32.88 13.93
N SER A 499 -13.88 -32.10 15.00
CA SER A 499 -13.54 -32.58 16.35
C SER A 499 -14.74 -33.28 16.97
N THR A 500 -14.49 -34.31 17.77
CA THR A 500 -15.50 -34.97 18.61
C THR A 500 -15.80 -34.19 19.89
N ASN A 501 -14.94 -33.20 20.23
CA ASN A 501 -15.08 -32.37 21.42
C ASN A 501 -16.24 -31.37 21.26
N GLN A 502 -17.01 -31.20 22.33
CA GLN A 502 -18.05 -30.17 22.40
C GLN A 502 -17.46 -28.87 22.91
N PHE A 503 -17.69 -27.79 22.16
CA PHE A 503 -17.32 -26.45 22.57
C PHE A 503 -18.53 -25.79 23.24
N LEU A 504 -18.45 -25.53 24.54
CA LEU A 504 -19.44 -24.82 25.31
C LEU A 504 -18.94 -23.44 25.68
N PHE A 505 -19.74 -22.43 25.40
CA PHE A 505 -19.45 -21.07 25.82
C PHE A 505 -20.48 -20.64 26.87
N GLU A 506 -20.01 -20.38 28.07
CA GLU A 506 -20.83 -19.88 29.18
C GLU A 506 -20.25 -18.53 29.65
N CYS A 507 -21.11 -17.57 29.82
CA CYS A 507 -20.75 -16.27 30.37
C CYS A 507 -21.92 -15.71 31.18
N GLU A 508 -21.65 -15.29 32.41
CA GLU A 508 -22.69 -14.71 33.30
C GLU A 508 -23.24 -13.36 32.81
N ARG A 509 -22.51 -12.70 31.92
CA ARG A 509 -22.89 -11.38 31.38
C ARG A 509 -23.10 -11.48 29.89
N GLU A 510 -24.19 -10.89 29.39
CA GLU A 510 -24.47 -10.84 27.95
C GLU A 510 -23.59 -9.84 27.20
N VAL A 511 -23.14 -8.80 27.89
CA VAL A 511 -22.30 -7.76 27.31
C VAL A 511 -21.14 -7.44 28.26
N VAL A 512 -19.92 -7.54 27.74
CA VAL A 512 -18.71 -7.11 28.39
C VAL A 512 -17.96 -6.21 27.40
N GLU A 513 -18.11 -4.90 27.57
CA GLU A 513 -17.38 -3.94 26.77
C GLU A 513 -15.94 -3.82 27.25
N MET A 514 -15.02 -3.91 26.32
CA MET A 514 -13.58 -3.75 26.58
C MET A 514 -12.95 -3.00 25.41
N ARG A 515 -12.00 -2.15 25.70
CA ARG A 515 -11.18 -1.51 24.70
C ARG A 515 -9.94 -2.37 24.42
N THR A 516 -9.97 -3.08 23.29
CA THR A 516 -8.89 -4.00 22.91
C THR A 516 -8.75 -4.05 21.40
N ASP A 517 -7.69 -4.71 20.94
CA ASP A 517 -7.53 -5.07 19.54
C ASP A 517 -8.32 -6.36 19.26
N VAL A 518 -9.42 -6.20 18.54
CA VAL A 518 -10.36 -7.30 18.25
C VAL A 518 -9.69 -8.46 17.53
N GLN A 519 -8.82 -8.16 16.56
CA GLN A 519 -8.13 -9.20 15.78
C GLN A 519 -7.17 -9.99 16.65
N ARG A 520 -6.42 -9.32 17.51
CA ARG A 520 -5.50 -9.98 18.45
C ARG A 520 -6.25 -10.76 19.52
N LEU A 521 -7.37 -10.25 20.02
CA LEU A 521 -8.22 -10.99 20.93
C LEU A 521 -8.74 -12.27 20.29
N GLN A 522 -9.26 -12.19 19.07
CA GLN A 522 -9.71 -13.37 18.32
C GLN A 522 -8.58 -14.38 18.12
N GLN A 523 -7.40 -13.93 17.74
CA GLN A 523 -6.21 -14.77 17.57
C GLN A 523 -5.87 -15.53 18.86
N VAL A 524 -5.88 -14.84 20.01
CA VAL A 524 -5.64 -15.48 21.31
C VAL A 524 -6.69 -16.56 21.62
N VAL A 525 -7.98 -16.23 21.45
CA VAL A 525 -9.07 -17.15 21.73
C VAL A 525 -9.01 -18.38 20.80
N ILE A 526 -8.74 -18.17 19.50
CA ILE A 526 -8.58 -19.27 18.53
C ILE A 526 -7.41 -20.18 18.93
N ASN A 527 -6.27 -19.60 19.32
CA ASN A 527 -5.10 -20.36 19.73
C ASN A 527 -5.36 -21.19 20.98
N LEU A 528 -6.04 -20.61 21.97
CA LEU A 528 -6.42 -21.33 23.20
C LEU A 528 -7.40 -22.46 22.93
N LEU A 529 -8.45 -22.20 22.15
CA LEU A 529 -9.43 -23.22 21.76
C LEU A 529 -8.79 -24.34 20.94
N SER A 530 -7.90 -23.98 20.01
CA SER A 530 -7.15 -24.92 19.20
C SER A 530 -6.25 -25.83 20.02
N ASN A 531 -5.60 -25.28 21.03
CA ASN A 531 -4.77 -26.03 21.96
C ASN A 531 -5.64 -26.92 22.87
N ALA A 532 -6.74 -26.39 23.40
CA ALA A 532 -7.67 -27.15 24.21
C ALA A 532 -8.22 -28.36 23.42
N ASP A 533 -8.66 -28.15 22.20
CA ASP A 533 -9.16 -29.22 21.33
C ASP A 533 -8.11 -30.32 21.06
N LYS A 534 -6.87 -29.89 20.75
CA LYS A 534 -5.76 -30.79 20.45
C LYS A 534 -5.33 -31.66 21.66
N PHE A 535 -5.40 -31.10 22.87
CA PHE A 535 -4.91 -31.78 24.08
C PHE A 535 -6.00 -32.37 24.95
N THR A 536 -7.29 -32.12 24.63
CA THR A 536 -8.43 -32.82 25.28
C THR A 536 -8.57 -34.19 24.62
N LYS A 537 -8.27 -35.22 25.40
CA LYS A 537 -8.50 -36.62 25.01
C LYS A 537 -9.88 -37.04 25.52
N GLU A 538 -10.56 -37.91 24.78
CA GLU A 538 -11.81 -38.59 25.21
C GLU A 538 -11.64 -39.29 26.54
#